data_a463ef036c52834fac33debf0429e4bc
#
_entry.id   a463ef036c52834fac33debf0429e4bc
#
_cell.length_a   1.000
_cell.length_b   1.000
_cell.length_c   1.000
_cell.angle_alpha   90.00
_cell.angle_beta   90.00
_cell.angle_gamma   90.00
#
_symmetry.space_group_name_H-M   'P 1'
#
loop_
_entity.id
_entity.type
_entity.pdbx_description
1 polymer ?
#
loop_
_entity_poly.entity_id
_entity_poly.type
_entity_poly.pdbx_seq_one_letter_code
_entity_poly.pdbx_strand_id
1 'polypeptide(L)'
;MSLSGKVAIVSGAAQGLGRAFAIRLAEEGCMVLGFDVKKEVLDVAGVTGMVADVSKRDDVERVVSKAAGMGEIAVLVNNAGTWKKTPVDSAWQQALDDWDFIMDTNLKGVMMLSRAVVPFLQRNGGHIINLSTYYVLPAKSDGTNQPDTDLYNASKWALNGFTDAWAKYLEKDNVKVNGMCMGATDTPMLRGLFPTKQLPAEMASVVMKAEDIAGQMMEIIASGRTGENF
;
A
#
# COMPACT_ATOMS: atom_id res chain seq x y z
N MET A 1 4.65 20.89 1.53
CA MET A 1 4.99 20.57 2.95
C MET A 1 6.37 19.92 2.97
N SER A 2 7.28 20.33 3.86
CA SER A 2 8.55 19.61 4.03
C SER A 2 8.28 18.34 4.82
N LEU A 3 8.78 17.19 4.35
CA LEU A 3 8.67 15.89 5.03
C LEU A 3 9.85 15.64 5.98
N SER A 4 10.91 16.44 5.90
CA SER A 4 12.11 16.27 6.73
C SER A 4 11.77 16.36 8.22
N GLY A 5 12.20 15.36 8.99
CA GLY A 5 11.92 15.23 10.41
C GLY A 5 10.49 14.77 10.76
N LYS A 6 9.62 14.52 9.77
CA LYS A 6 8.28 13.96 9.99
C LYS A 6 8.33 12.43 9.99
N VAL A 7 7.29 11.82 10.54
CA VAL A 7 7.16 10.36 10.56
C VAL A 7 6.32 9.87 9.39
N ALA A 8 6.82 8.87 8.69
CA ALA A 8 6.09 8.12 7.68
C ALA A 8 5.87 6.66 8.13
N ILE A 9 4.68 6.12 7.91
CA ILE A 9 4.34 4.73 8.16
C ILE A 9 4.16 4.02 6.82
N VAL A 10 4.84 2.88 6.62
CA VAL A 10 4.73 2.08 5.41
C VAL A 10 4.40 0.64 5.77
N SER A 11 3.26 0.12 5.32
CA SER A 11 2.90 -1.29 5.48
C SER A 11 3.45 -2.15 4.33
N GLY A 12 3.81 -3.41 4.62
CA GLY A 12 4.40 -4.31 3.63
C GLY A 12 5.80 -3.87 3.20
N ALA A 13 6.61 -3.36 4.13
CA ALA A 13 7.88 -2.67 3.84
C ALA A 13 9.10 -3.59 3.71
N ALA A 14 8.97 -4.92 3.89
CA ALA A 14 10.10 -5.82 3.82
C ALA A 14 10.68 -5.98 2.41
N GLN A 15 9.87 -5.83 1.38
CA GLN A 15 10.26 -6.12 0.00
C GLN A 15 9.47 -5.31 -1.04
N GLY A 16 9.88 -5.39 -2.31
CA GLY A 16 9.15 -4.82 -3.44
C GLY A 16 8.85 -3.33 -3.29
N LEU A 17 7.63 -2.93 -3.65
CA LEU A 17 7.20 -1.54 -3.62
C LEU A 17 7.27 -0.93 -2.22
N GLY A 18 6.78 -1.64 -1.19
CA GLY A 18 6.80 -1.10 0.17
C GLY A 18 8.21 -0.79 0.67
N ARG A 19 9.18 -1.65 0.34
CA ARG A 19 10.60 -1.38 0.65
C ARG A 19 11.11 -0.15 -0.11
N ALA A 20 10.79 -0.02 -1.39
CA ALA A 20 11.21 1.14 -2.19
C ALA A 20 10.58 2.44 -1.67
N PHE A 21 9.29 2.44 -1.31
CA PHE A 21 8.63 3.60 -0.68
C PHE A 21 9.27 3.98 0.64
N ALA A 22 9.57 2.99 1.50
CA ALA A 22 10.16 3.24 2.81
C ALA A 22 11.56 3.86 2.67
N ILE A 23 12.39 3.33 1.78
CA ILE A 23 13.74 3.87 1.51
C ILE A 23 13.62 5.29 0.94
N ARG A 24 12.76 5.51 -0.06
CA ARG A 24 12.60 6.83 -0.68
C ARG A 24 12.14 7.88 0.33
N LEU A 25 11.19 7.57 1.21
CA LEU A 25 10.76 8.49 2.27
C LEU A 25 11.89 8.79 3.27
N ALA A 26 12.75 7.81 3.58
CA ALA A 26 13.92 8.03 4.42
C ALA A 26 14.95 8.95 3.74
N GLU A 27 15.18 8.80 2.43
CA GLU A 27 16.03 9.69 1.63
C GLU A 27 15.50 11.14 1.59
N GLU A 28 14.19 11.33 1.65
CA GLU A 28 13.55 12.66 1.77
C GLU A 28 13.59 13.24 3.22
N GLY A 29 14.27 12.54 4.12
CA GLY A 29 14.49 12.97 5.50
C GLY A 29 13.36 12.60 6.47
N CYS A 30 12.44 11.72 6.10
CA CYS A 30 11.46 11.19 7.04
C CYS A 30 12.09 10.22 8.03
N MET A 31 11.57 10.20 9.24
CA MET A 31 11.70 9.08 10.16
C MET A 31 10.68 8.01 9.74
N VAL A 32 11.13 6.91 9.15
CA VAL A 32 10.22 5.91 8.58
C VAL A 32 10.03 4.74 9.55
N LEU A 33 8.79 4.43 9.89
CA LEU A 33 8.39 3.16 10.49
C LEU A 33 7.84 2.24 9.40
N GLY A 34 8.66 1.26 8.98
CA GLY A 34 8.25 0.21 8.07
C GLY A 34 7.82 -1.03 8.85
N PHE A 35 6.70 -1.66 8.47
CA PHE A 35 6.32 -2.92 9.08
C PHE A 35 5.86 -3.96 8.05
N ASP A 36 6.04 -5.22 8.41
CA ASP A 36 5.71 -6.38 7.55
C ASP A 36 5.54 -7.62 8.44
N VAL A 37 4.87 -8.64 7.96
CA VAL A 37 4.86 -9.96 8.59
C VAL A 37 6.21 -10.68 8.44
N LYS A 38 7.03 -10.25 7.47
CA LYS A 38 8.36 -10.78 7.18
C LYS A 38 9.42 -10.08 8.01
N LYS A 39 10.33 -10.87 8.59
CA LYS A 39 11.43 -10.36 9.43
C LYS A 39 12.43 -9.49 8.69
N GLU A 40 12.53 -9.64 7.37
CA GLU A 40 13.41 -8.85 6.49
C GLU A 40 13.13 -7.35 6.57
N VAL A 41 11.98 -6.95 7.10
CA VAL A 41 11.68 -5.53 7.38
C VAL A 41 12.65 -4.90 8.40
N LEU A 42 13.23 -5.72 9.27
CA LEU A 42 14.18 -5.24 10.29
C LEU A 42 15.53 -4.82 9.68
N ASP A 43 15.85 -5.30 8.47
CA ASP A 43 17.12 -5.08 7.79
C ASP A 43 17.01 -4.01 6.68
N VAL A 44 15.87 -3.29 6.59
CA VAL A 44 15.70 -2.25 5.57
C VAL A 44 16.48 -0.99 5.98
N ALA A 45 17.45 -0.61 5.15
CA ALA A 45 18.34 0.51 5.44
C ALA A 45 17.58 1.84 5.61
N GLY A 46 17.91 2.61 6.63
CA GLY A 46 17.29 3.92 6.93
C GLY A 46 15.87 3.85 7.48
N VAL A 47 15.36 2.64 7.77
CA VAL A 47 13.98 2.42 8.22
C VAL A 47 13.97 1.79 9.60
N THR A 48 13.12 2.28 10.50
CA THR A 48 12.80 1.59 11.74
C THR A 48 11.86 0.43 11.41
N GLY A 49 12.38 -0.79 11.35
CA GLY A 49 11.60 -1.99 11.03
C GLY A 49 10.78 -2.50 12.21
N MET A 50 9.60 -3.07 11.94
CA MET A 50 8.77 -3.76 12.93
C MET A 50 8.07 -4.96 12.32
N VAL A 51 8.12 -6.12 12.98
CA VAL A 51 7.32 -7.28 12.56
C VAL A 51 5.91 -7.12 13.09
N ALA A 52 4.94 -7.01 12.18
CA ALA A 52 3.53 -6.82 12.50
C ALA A 52 2.64 -7.20 11.31
N ASP A 53 1.42 -7.64 11.60
CA ASP A 53 0.39 -8.02 10.62
C ASP A 53 -0.71 -6.96 10.56
N VAL A 54 -0.87 -6.31 9.40
CA VAL A 54 -1.88 -5.27 9.20
C VAL A 54 -3.32 -5.78 9.37
N SER A 55 -3.55 -7.09 9.23
CA SER A 55 -4.85 -7.72 9.46
C SER A 55 -5.22 -7.90 10.94
N LYS A 56 -4.28 -7.65 11.85
CA LYS A 56 -4.44 -7.80 13.30
C LYS A 56 -4.51 -6.44 13.98
N ARG A 57 -5.62 -6.19 14.69
CA ARG A 57 -5.86 -4.92 15.37
C ARG A 57 -4.76 -4.55 16.36
N ASP A 58 -4.35 -5.50 17.22
CA ASP A 58 -3.33 -5.25 18.24
C ASP A 58 -1.98 -4.86 17.62
N ASP A 59 -1.65 -5.46 16.47
CA ASP A 59 -0.44 -5.11 15.72
C ASP A 59 -0.52 -3.71 15.15
N VAL A 60 -1.67 -3.33 14.57
CA VAL A 60 -1.91 -1.97 14.06
C VAL A 60 -1.77 -0.94 15.19
N GLU A 61 -2.37 -1.19 16.37
CA GLU A 61 -2.29 -0.31 17.52
C GLU A 61 -0.82 -0.16 18.01
N ARG A 62 -0.04 -1.25 18.04
CA ARG A 62 1.39 -1.22 18.39
C ARG A 62 2.22 -0.42 17.38
N VAL A 63 1.96 -0.60 16.07
CA VAL A 63 2.64 0.14 14.99
C VAL A 63 2.38 1.63 15.14
N VAL A 64 1.12 2.04 15.27
CA VAL A 64 0.76 3.45 15.36
C VAL A 64 1.28 4.09 16.65
N SER A 65 1.22 3.38 17.78
CA SER A 65 1.80 3.85 19.04
C SER A 65 3.29 4.08 18.92
N LYS A 66 4.03 3.15 18.28
CA LYS A 66 5.46 3.30 18.04
C LYS A 66 5.76 4.50 17.14
N ALA A 67 5.03 4.66 16.05
CA ALA A 67 5.19 5.79 15.14
C ALA A 67 4.93 7.14 15.83
N ALA A 68 3.87 7.22 16.64
CA ALA A 68 3.56 8.42 17.41
C ALA A 68 4.66 8.78 18.44
N GLY A 69 5.35 7.78 18.99
CA GLY A 69 6.52 7.99 19.85
C GLY A 69 7.78 8.44 19.09
N MET A 70 7.84 8.29 17.77
CA MET A 70 8.96 8.76 16.95
C MET A 70 8.82 10.24 16.60
N GLY A 71 7.60 10.78 16.49
CA GLY A 71 7.37 12.18 16.14
C GLY A 71 6.03 12.44 15.46
N GLU A 72 5.95 13.52 14.72
CA GLU A 72 4.75 13.94 14.01
C GLU A 72 4.50 13.05 12.77
N ILE A 73 3.42 12.27 12.79
CA ILE A 73 3.01 11.45 11.66
C ILE A 73 2.45 12.35 10.55
N ALA A 74 3.06 12.30 9.37
CA ALA A 74 2.68 13.10 8.20
C ALA A 74 2.33 12.26 6.97
N VAL A 75 2.80 11.01 6.87
CA VAL A 75 2.55 10.14 5.71
C VAL A 75 2.15 8.74 6.16
N LEU A 76 1.11 8.21 5.55
CA LEU A 76 0.72 6.81 5.62
C LEU A 76 0.72 6.19 4.22
N VAL A 77 1.46 5.11 4.03
CA VAL A 77 1.45 4.30 2.81
C VAL A 77 0.84 2.93 3.10
N ASN A 78 -0.40 2.74 2.65
CA ASN A 78 -1.11 1.48 2.69
C ASN A 78 -0.67 0.62 1.51
N ASN A 79 0.44 -0.10 1.66
CA ASN A 79 1.03 -0.92 0.59
C ASN A 79 0.87 -2.43 0.85
N ALA A 80 0.76 -2.89 2.09
CA ALA A 80 0.58 -4.31 2.37
C ALA A 80 -0.57 -4.89 1.57
N GLY A 81 -0.34 -6.02 0.94
CA GLY A 81 -1.33 -6.68 0.11
C GLY A 81 -0.93 -8.11 -0.22
N THR A 82 -1.94 -8.93 -0.46
CA THR A 82 -1.82 -10.31 -0.90
C THR A 82 -2.51 -10.49 -2.24
N TRP A 83 -2.07 -11.51 -2.97
CA TRP A 83 -2.65 -11.92 -4.24
C TRP A 83 -2.76 -13.44 -4.26
N LYS A 84 -3.86 -13.94 -4.79
CA LYS A 84 -4.12 -15.37 -4.99
C LYS A 84 -5.12 -15.55 -6.12
N LYS A 85 -5.02 -16.66 -6.84
CA LYS A 85 -6.09 -17.09 -7.75
C LYS A 85 -7.30 -17.54 -6.95
N THR A 86 -8.46 -17.01 -7.31
CA THR A 86 -9.74 -17.24 -6.63
C THR A 86 -10.83 -17.46 -7.69
N PRO A 87 -10.82 -18.63 -8.38
CA PRO A 87 -11.80 -18.90 -9.42
C PRO A 87 -13.22 -18.97 -8.83
N VAL A 88 -14.18 -18.38 -9.57
CA VAL A 88 -15.58 -18.22 -9.12
C VAL A 88 -16.29 -19.55 -8.83
N ASP A 89 -15.79 -20.65 -9.39
CA ASP A 89 -16.30 -22.01 -9.19
C ASP A 89 -15.59 -22.80 -8.08
N SER A 90 -14.80 -22.14 -7.24
CA SER A 90 -14.17 -22.73 -6.06
C SER A 90 -15.22 -23.33 -5.11
N ALA A 91 -14.82 -24.39 -4.38
CA ALA A 91 -15.64 -24.92 -3.31
C ALA A 91 -15.92 -23.84 -2.23
N TRP A 92 -17.11 -23.87 -1.61
CA TRP A 92 -17.56 -22.87 -0.64
C TRP A 92 -16.54 -22.59 0.47
N GLN A 93 -15.99 -23.63 1.10
CA GLN A 93 -15.01 -23.42 2.18
C GLN A 93 -13.75 -22.73 1.66
N GLN A 94 -13.27 -23.13 0.48
CA GLN A 94 -12.11 -22.50 -0.14
C GLN A 94 -12.39 -21.02 -0.46
N ALA A 95 -13.58 -20.69 -0.97
CA ALA A 95 -13.96 -19.32 -1.28
C ALA A 95 -14.00 -18.43 -0.02
N LEU A 96 -14.47 -18.98 1.13
CA LEU A 96 -14.48 -18.26 2.40
C LEU A 96 -13.06 -18.05 2.94
N ASP A 97 -12.21 -19.07 2.90
CA ASP A 97 -10.82 -18.98 3.34
C ASP A 97 -10.03 -17.98 2.46
N ASP A 98 -10.31 -17.96 1.16
CA ASP A 98 -9.71 -17.02 0.21
C ASP A 98 -10.19 -15.57 0.44
N TRP A 99 -11.48 -15.42 0.79
CA TRP A 99 -12.04 -14.12 1.18
C TRP A 99 -11.29 -13.56 2.40
N ASP A 100 -11.19 -14.34 3.47
CA ASP A 100 -10.49 -13.89 4.68
C ASP A 100 -9.03 -13.54 4.38
N PHE A 101 -8.33 -14.40 3.62
CA PHE A 101 -6.94 -14.18 3.25
C PHE A 101 -6.72 -12.88 2.46
N ILE A 102 -7.58 -12.59 1.48
CA ILE A 102 -7.45 -11.39 0.61
C ILE A 102 -7.99 -10.15 1.32
N MET A 103 -9.22 -10.23 1.84
CA MET A 103 -9.92 -9.04 2.34
C MET A 103 -9.37 -8.55 3.67
N ASP A 104 -8.92 -9.44 4.53
CA ASP A 104 -8.33 -9.07 5.81
C ASP A 104 -7.07 -8.23 5.64
N THR A 105 -6.24 -8.56 4.66
CA THR A 105 -5.03 -7.79 4.37
C THR A 105 -5.32 -6.57 3.51
N ASN A 106 -5.94 -6.79 2.32
CA ASN A 106 -6.02 -5.77 1.27
C ASN A 106 -7.03 -4.65 1.57
N LEU A 107 -8.05 -4.94 2.39
CA LEU A 107 -9.15 -4.01 2.63
C LEU A 107 -9.32 -3.67 4.11
N LYS A 108 -9.54 -4.66 4.97
CA LYS A 108 -9.72 -4.47 6.41
C LYS A 108 -8.47 -3.88 7.06
N GLY A 109 -7.28 -4.37 6.68
CA GLY A 109 -6.00 -3.84 7.16
C GLY A 109 -5.81 -2.37 6.79
N VAL A 110 -6.12 -1.99 5.54
CA VAL A 110 -6.08 -0.58 5.09
C VAL A 110 -7.04 0.28 5.91
N MET A 111 -8.25 -0.20 6.13
CA MET A 111 -9.25 0.51 6.93
C MET A 111 -8.79 0.69 8.38
N MET A 112 -8.31 -0.37 9.03
CA MET A 112 -7.86 -0.31 10.43
C MET A 112 -6.67 0.63 10.60
N LEU A 113 -5.64 0.49 9.76
CA LEU A 113 -4.43 1.30 9.85
C LEU A 113 -4.74 2.78 9.58
N SER A 114 -5.52 3.08 8.55
CA SER A 114 -5.92 4.46 8.26
C SER A 114 -6.71 5.09 9.40
N ARG A 115 -7.71 4.38 9.96
CA ARG A 115 -8.49 4.89 11.09
C ARG A 115 -7.64 5.14 12.34
N ALA A 116 -6.63 4.31 12.58
CA ALA A 116 -5.72 4.50 13.70
C ALA A 116 -4.77 5.70 13.50
N VAL A 117 -4.40 6.01 12.25
CA VAL A 117 -3.48 7.12 11.91
C VAL A 117 -4.22 8.46 11.72
N VAL A 118 -5.45 8.47 11.24
CA VAL A 118 -6.23 9.69 10.94
C VAL A 118 -6.24 10.70 12.09
N PRO A 119 -6.41 10.35 13.39
CA PRO A 119 -6.40 11.34 14.47
C PRO A 119 -5.08 12.13 14.58
N PHE A 120 -3.98 11.58 14.12
CA PHE A 120 -2.67 12.25 14.09
C PHE A 120 -2.57 13.18 12.88
N LEU A 121 -3.02 12.73 11.70
CA LEU A 121 -3.03 13.54 10.49
C LEU A 121 -3.98 14.74 10.59
N GLN A 122 -5.12 14.60 11.25
CA GLN A 122 -6.08 15.69 11.43
C GLN A 122 -5.52 16.89 12.21
N ARG A 123 -4.46 16.69 13.01
CA ARG A 123 -3.85 17.76 13.80
C ARG A 123 -2.95 18.69 12.96
N ASN A 124 -2.27 18.13 11.96
CA ASN A 124 -1.19 18.81 11.26
C ASN A 124 -1.31 18.75 9.73
N GLY A 125 -2.33 18.08 9.22
CA GLY A 125 -2.41 17.70 7.82
C GLY A 125 -1.52 16.49 7.51
N GLY A 126 -1.47 16.08 6.26
CA GLY A 126 -0.62 15.00 5.80
C GLY A 126 -1.17 14.23 4.61
N HIS A 127 -0.64 13.02 4.39
CA HIS A 127 -0.94 12.23 3.21
C HIS A 127 -1.28 10.79 3.55
N ILE A 128 -2.28 10.24 2.88
CA ILE A 128 -2.58 8.80 2.83
C ILE A 128 -2.45 8.35 1.38
N ILE A 129 -1.62 7.36 1.13
CA ILE A 129 -1.41 6.73 -0.17
C ILE A 129 -1.92 5.29 -0.11
N ASN A 130 -2.94 4.97 -0.91
CA ASN A 130 -3.51 3.64 -1.02
C ASN A 130 -2.96 2.93 -2.27
N LEU A 131 -2.25 1.81 -2.10
CA LEU A 131 -1.71 1.04 -3.21
C LEU A 131 -2.80 0.18 -3.85
N SER A 132 -3.20 0.58 -5.06
CA SER A 132 -4.21 -0.09 -5.87
C SER A 132 -3.56 -0.75 -7.11
N THR A 133 -4.29 -0.90 -8.18
CA THR A 133 -3.82 -1.49 -9.44
C THR A 133 -4.50 -0.79 -10.62
N TYR A 134 -3.82 -0.71 -11.77
CA TYR A 134 -4.41 -0.13 -12.97
C TYR A 134 -5.64 -0.89 -13.47
N TYR A 135 -5.85 -2.12 -13.03
CA TYR A 135 -7.08 -2.89 -13.32
C TYR A 135 -8.37 -2.20 -12.88
N VAL A 136 -8.28 -1.30 -11.90
CA VAL A 136 -9.43 -0.55 -11.38
C VAL A 136 -9.57 0.85 -11.98
N LEU A 137 -8.83 1.15 -13.04
CA LEU A 137 -8.99 2.37 -13.83
C LEU A 137 -9.82 2.05 -15.08
N PRO A 138 -11.11 2.44 -15.15
CA PRO A 138 -12.02 2.02 -16.23
C PRO A 138 -11.48 2.29 -17.64
N ALA A 139 -10.81 3.42 -17.82
CA ALA A 139 -10.25 3.80 -19.12
C ALA A 139 -8.99 3.01 -19.54
N LYS A 140 -8.42 2.21 -18.62
CA LYS A 140 -7.16 1.48 -18.84
C LYS A 140 -7.26 -0.02 -18.58
N SER A 141 -8.43 -0.50 -18.16
CA SER A 141 -8.62 -1.88 -17.69
C SER A 141 -9.16 -2.83 -18.76
N ASP A 142 -9.21 -2.42 -20.02
CA ASP A 142 -9.71 -3.26 -21.11
C ASP A 142 -8.96 -4.60 -21.16
N GLY A 143 -9.63 -5.65 -20.69
CA GLY A 143 -9.15 -7.04 -20.75
C GLY A 143 -7.99 -7.41 -19.83
N THR A 144 -7.65 -6.58 -18.85
CA THR A 144 -6.50 -6.83 -17.96
C THR A 144 -6.86 -7.52 -16.64
N ASN A 145 -8.14 -7.50 -16.23
CA ASN A 145 -8.60 -8.28 -15.08
C ASN A 145 -8.49 -9.77 -15.40
N GLN A 146 -7.71 -10.48 -14.58
CA GLN A 146 -7.63 -11.94 -14.70
C GLN A 146 -8.95 -12.56 -14.23
N PRO A 147 -9.56 -13.47 -15.00
CA PRO A 147 -10.88 -14.02 -14.69
C PRO A 147 -10.90 -14.88 -13.41
N ASP A 148 -9.74 -15.33 -12.97
CA ASP A 148 -9.56 -16.17 -11.79
C ASP A 148 -9.00 -15.40 -10.57
N THR A 149 -9.22 -14.06 -10.48
CA THR A 149 -8.74 -13.20 -9.39
C THR A 149 -9.82 -12.24 -8.89
N ASP A 150 -11.06 -12.70 -8.81
CA ASP A 150 -12.23 -11.88 -8.47
C ASP A 150 -12.09 -11.17 -7.11
N LEU A 151 -11.65 -11.87 -6.06
CA LEU A 151 -11.50 -11.29 -4.71
C LEU A 151 -10.39 -10.23 -4.66
N TYR A 152 -9.25 -10.47 -5.35
CA TYR A 152 -8.20 -9.47 -5.45
C TYR A 152 -8.73 -8.21 -6.15
N ASN A 153 -9.39 -8.38 -7.30
CA ASN A 153 -9.96 -7.25 -8.04
C ASN A 153 -10.99 -6.50 -7.19
N ALA A 154 -11.91 -7.21 -6.53
CA ALA A 154 -12.89 -6.60 -5.64
C ALA A 154 -12.23 -5.79 -4.52
N SER A 155 -11.19 -6.34 -3.88
CA SER A 155 -10.45 -5.64 -2.82
C SER A 155 -9.82 -4.34 -3.33
N LYS A 156 -9.27 -4.34 -4.54
CA LYS A 156 -8.63 -3.15 -5.13
C LYS A 156 -9.65 -2.12 -5.63
N TRP A 157 -10.80 -2.54 -6.17
CA TRP A 157 -11.90 -1.62 -6.47
C TRP A 157 -12.44 -0.92 -5.24
N ALA A 158 -12.55 -1.63 -4.11
CA ALA A 158 -13.00 -1.05 -2.84
C ALA A 158 -12.06 0.07 -2.33
N LEU A 159 -10.75 0.00 -2.62
CA LEU A 159 -9.80 1.06 -2.25
C LEU A 159 -10.09 2.39 -2.96
N ASN A 160 -10.63 2.37 -4.17
CA ASN A 160 -11.06 3.59 -4.86
C ASN A 160 -12.19 4.28 -4.07
N GLY A 161 -13.13 3.49 -3.53
CA GLY A 161 -14.20 4.02 -2.67
C GLY A 161 -13.66 4.63 -1.38
N PHE A 162 -12.69 4.00 -0.73
CA PHE A 162 -12.03 4.57 0.44
C PHE A 162 -11.28 5.86 0.09
N THR A 163 -10.52 5.87 -1.01
CA THR A 163 -9.77 7.04 -1.47
C THR A 163 -10.71 8.24 -1.68
N ASP A 164 -11.80 8.06 -2.43
CA ASP A 164 -12.77 9.13 -2.70
C ASP A 164 -13.46 9.62 -1.41
N ALA A 165 -13.99 8.70 -0.61
CA ALA A 165 -14.74 9.07 0.59
C ALA A 165 -13.85 9.75 1.65
N TRP A 166 -12.64 9.22 1.87
CA TRP A 166 -11.72 9.78 2.86
C TRP A 166 -11.12 11.11 2.39
N ALA A 167 -10.82 11.27 1.10
CA ALA A 167 -10.35 12.54 0.56
C ALA A 167 -11.35 13.67 0.84
N LYS A 168 -12.64 13.44 0.57
CA LYS A 168 -13.72 14.40 0.82
C LYS A 168 -13.89 14.69 2.32
N TYR A 169 -13.88 13.65 3.14
CA TYR A 169 -14.10 13.80 4.58
C TYR A 169 -12.97 14.55 5.29
N LEU A 170 -11.71 14.29 4.88
CA LEU A 170 -10.51 14.81 5.52
C LEU A 170 -9.96 16.10 4.88
N GLU A 171 -10.60 16.61 3.83
CA GLU A 171 -10.20 17.84 3.15
C GLU A 171 -10.11 19.03 4.11
N LYS A 172 -11.09 19.15 5.01
CA LYS A 172 -11.15 20.19 6.05
C LYS A 172 -9.96 20.18 7.00
N ASP A 173 -9.30 19.05 7.17
CA ASP A 173 -8.14 18.84 8.04
C ASP A 173 -6.82 18.91 7.26
N ASN A 174 -6.88 19.31 5.97
CA ASN A 174 -5.74 19.34 5.04
C ASN A 174 -5.01 18.00 4.92
N VAL A 175 -5.73 16.88 5.03
CA VAL A 175 -5.21 15.53 4.75
C VAL A 175 -5.52 15.16 3.32
N LYS A 176 -4.49 14.83 2.55
CA LYS A 176 -4.59 14.41 1.16
C LYS A 176 -4.65 12.89 1.08
N VAL A 177 -5.65 12.35 0.38
CA VAL A 177 -5.82 10.90 0.22
C VAL A 177 -5.84 10.56 -1.26
N ASN A 178 -4.90 9.73 -1.71
CA ASN A 178 -4.80 9.36 -3.11
C ASN A 178 -4.55 7.85 -3.28
N GLY A 179 -4.99 7.31 -4.41
CA GLY A 179 -4.69 5.97 -4.86
C GLY A 179 -3.52 5.96 -5.85
N MET A 180 -2.62 5.00 -5.72
CA MET A 180 -1.63 4.68 -6.75
C MET A 180 -2.05 3.39 -7.46
N CYS A 181 -2.39 3.49 -8.74
CA CYS A 181 -2.93 2.40 -9.55
C CYS A 181 -1.86 1.90 -10.53
N MET A 182 -0.90 1.14 -10.00
CA MET A 182 0.24 0.70 -10.79
C MET A 182 -0.05 -0.48 -11.71
N GLY A 183 0.68 -0.50 -12.80
CA GLY A 183 0.80 -1.66 -13.68
C GLY A 183 1.78 -2.71 -13.16
N ALA A 184 2.18 -3.62 -14.03
CA ALA A 184 3.15 -4.67 -13.69
C ALA A 184 4.48 -4.03 -13.23
N THR A 185 4.87 -4.32 -12.00
CA THR A 185 6.10 -3.81 -11.39
C THR A 185 6.97 -4.98 -10.98
N ASP A 186 8.27 -4.90 -11.24
CA ASP A 186 9.23 -5.94 -10.88
C ASP A 186 9.35 -6.06 -9.36
N THR A 187 8.63 -7.01 -8.83
CA THR A 187 8.52 -7.27 -7.38
C THR A 187 8.53 -8.78 -7.12
N PRO A 188 8.87 -9.21 -5.90
CA PRO A 188 8.72 -10.62 -5.51
C PRO A 188 7.31 -11.16 -5.70
N MET A 189 6.27 -10.33 -5.58
CA MET A 189 4.87 -10.73 -5.83
C MET A 189 4.69 -11.09 -7.31
N LEU A 190 5.09 -10.22 -8.23
CA LEU A 190 4.98 -10.49 -9.67
C LEU A 190 5.84 -11.68 -10.08
N ARG A 191 7.09 -11.74 -9.62
CA ARG A 191 7.99 -12.87 -9.90
C ARG A 191 7.45 -14.19 -9.36
N GLY A 192 6.74 -14.17 -8.23
CA GLY A 192 6.08 -15.33 -7.63
C GLY A 192 4.99 -15.98 -8.48
N LEU A 193 4.47 -15.28 -9.51
CA LEU A 193 3.51 -15.82 -10.47
C LEU A 193 4.14 -16.82 -11.46
N PHE A 194 5.46 -16.82 -11.57
CA PHE A 194 6.21 -17.67 -12.49
C PHE A 194 6.90 -18.82 -11.75
N PRO A 195 6.85 -20.06 -12.28
CA PRO A 195 7.47 -21.22 -11.62
C PRO A 195 8.95 -21.03 -11.31
N THR A 196 9.68 -20.33 -12.19
CA THR A 196 11.12 -20.06 -12.03
C THR A 196 11.40 -18.89 -11.11
N LYS A 197 10.38 -18.13 -10.67
CA LYS A 197 10.50 -16.83 -9.97
C LYS A 197 11.32 -15.81 -10.76
N GLN A 198 11.40 -15.96 -12.07
CA GLN A 198 12.05 -15.03 -13.00
C GLN A 198 11.01 -14.49 -13.98
N LEU A 199 11.12 -13.22 -14.32
CA LEU A 199 10.28 -12.63 -15.35
C LEU A 199 10.69 -13.16 -16.73
N PRO A 200 9.72 -13.47 -17.62
CA PRO A 200 10.02 -13.70 -19.03
C PRO A 200 10.77 -12.50 -19.63
N ALA A 201 11.68 -12.75 -20.54
CA ALA A 201 12.54 -11.70 -21.13
C ALA A 201 11.73 -10.54 -21.75
N GLU A 202 10.61 -10.88 -22.41
CA GLU A 202 9.69 -9.91 -23.00
C GLU A 202 9.02 -9.02 -21.93
N MET A 203 8.66 -9.59 -20.80
CA MET A 203 8.07 -8.86 -19.70
C MET A 203 9.11 -8.02 -18.95
N ALA A 204 10.32 -8.55 -18.76
CA ALA A 204 11.38 -7.86 -18.04
C ALA A 204 11.79 -6.51 -18.66
N SER A 205 11.56 -6.32 -19.97
CA SER A 205 11.85 -5.08 -20.68
C SER A 205 10.77 -3.99 -20.51
N VAL A 206 9.55 -4.36 -20.07
CA VAL A 206 8.40 -3.44 -20.01
C VAL A 206 7.83 -3.24 -18.60
N VAL A 207 8.22 -4.06 -17.62
CA VAL A 207 7.80 -3.87 -16.24
C VAL A 207 8.44 -2.64 -15.62
N MET A 208 7.68 -1.97 -14.76
CA MET A 208 8.15 -0.81 -14.02
C MET A 208 9.13 -1.24 -12.92
N LYS A 209 10.06 -0.37 -12.55
CA LYS A 209 10.92 -0.58 -11.38
C LYS A 209 10.27 -0.01 -10.13
N ALA A 210 10.49 -0.66 -9.00
CA ALA A 210 9.91 -0.22 -7.73
C ALA A 210 10.43 1.17 -7.32
N GLU A 211 11.67 1.50 -7.65
CA GLU A 211 12.30 2.79 -7.37
C GLU A 211 11.66 3.93 -8.18
N ASP A 212 11.31 3.68 -9.44
CA ASP A 212 10.64 4.67 -10.30
C ASP A 212 9.23 4.97 -9.77
N ILE A 213 8.51 3.94 -9.32
CA ILE A 213 7.21 4.09 -8.67
C ILE A 213 7.32 4.87 -7.35
N ALA A 214 8.38 4.66 -6.57
CA ALA A 214 8.63 5.44 -5.36
C ALA A 214 8.87 6.93 -5.68
N GLY A 215 9.53 7.22 -6.81
CA GLY A 215 9.64 8.59 -7.33
C GLY A 215 8.27 9.21 -7.64
N GLN A 216 7.41 8.48 -8.36
CA GLN A 216 6.04 8.93 -8.67
C GLN A 216 5.20 9.18 -7.40
N MET A 217 5.36 8.37 -6.36
CA MET A 217 4.71 8.63 -5.07
C MET A 217 5.10 10.00 -4.51
N MET A 218 6.37 10.38 -4.60
CA MET A 218 6.81 11.70 -4.13
C MET A 218 6.22 12.83 -4.96
N GLU A 219 6.04 12.64 -6.28
CA GLU A 219 5.37 13.61 -7.15
C GLU A 219 3.89 13.78 -6.75
N ILE A 220 3.18 12.69 -6.43
CA ILE A 220 1.80 12.74 -5.93
C ILE A 220 1.74 13.52 -4.62
N ILE A 221 2.62 13.24 -3.67
CA ILE A 221 2.70 13.95 -2.39
C ILE A 221 2.98 15.45 -2.62
N ALA A 222 3.94 15.78 -3.48
CA ALA A 222 4.33 17.15 -3.78
C ALA A 222 3.23 17.94 -4.52
N SER A 223 2.37 17.26 -5.29
CA SER A 223 1.29 17.89 -6.07
C SER A 223 0.22 18.55 -5.22
N GLY A 224 0.05 18.12 -3.97
CA GLY A 224 -1.02 18.56 -3.08
C GLY A 224 -2.44 18.17 -3.51
N ARG A 225 -2.58 17.35 -4.57
CA ARG A 225 -3.88 16.82 -5.05
C ARG A 225 -4.46 15.83 -4.05
N THR A 226 -5.77 15.61 -4.11
CA THR A 226 -6.49 14.68 -3.24
C THR A 226 -7.69 14.08 -3.96
N GLY A 227 -8.06 12.85 -3.62
CA GLY A 227 -9.22 12.15 -4.18
C GLY A 227 -8.96 11.55 -5.56
N GLU A 228 -7.71 11.46 -5.99
CA GLU A 228 -7.37 10.95 -7.32
C GLU A 228 -6.79 9.53 -7.25
N ASN A 229 -6.97 8.79 -8.34
CA ASN A 229 -6.36 7.49 -8.60
C ASN A 229 -5.41 7.66 -9.80
N PHE A 230 -4.11 7.59 -9.55
CA PHE A 230 -3.03 7.84 -10.50
C PHE A 230 -2.57 6.56 -11.18
#